data_23af00f732860d231e1d6bbbe24111a0
#
_entry.id   23af00f732860d231e1d6bbbe24111a0
#
_cell.length_a   1.000
_cell.length_b   1.000
_cell.length_c   1.000
_cell.angle_alpha   90.00
_cell.angle_beta   90.00
_cell.angle_gamma   90.00
#
_symmetry.space_group_name_H-M   'P 1'
#
loop_
_entity.id
_entity.type
_entity.pdbx_description
1 polymer ?
#
loop_
_entity_poly.entity_id
_entity_poly.type
_entity_poly.pdbx_seq_one_letter_code
_entity_poly.pdbx_strand_id
1 'polypeptide(L)'
;TQKPASSGVSADAQRYSTIFYDAFDTVTQVIAYCDSEEEFTLQMDALHADLLEYHRLYDIYNDYDGVVNVKTINDNAGVAPVQVDDKILGMLELARQMYDTTNGKLNIAMGSVLRIWHDYREAAEANTNEADNKLPEQEALDAAARHCDISNLVIDENARTVYLSDPDMSLDVGRLRRGDGGTGR
;
A
#
# COMPACT_ATOMS: atom_id res chain seq x y z
N THR A 1 -14.76 2.20 -27.22
CA THR A 1 -13.41 2.78 -27.22
C THR A 1 -13.55 4.30 -27.31
N GLN A 2 -13.72 4.96 -26.17
CA GLN A 2 -13.63 6.41 -26.10
C GLN A 2 -12.15 6.78 -25.95
N LYS A 3 -11.63 7.46 -26.97
CA LYS A 3 -10.30 8.10 -26.94
C LYS A 3 -10.34 9.15 -25.82
N PRO A 4 -9.40 9.18 -24.87
CA PRO A 4 -9.35 10.26 -23.90
C PRO A 4 -9.22 11.58 -24.65
N ALA A 5 -10.03 12.58 -24.27
CA ALA A 5 -9.90 13.92 -24.77
C ALA A 5 -8.48 14.40 -24.49
N SER A 6 -7.73 14.75 -25.52
CA SER A 6 -6.49 15.47 -25.37
C SER A 6 -6.85 16.83 -24.75
N SER A 7 -6.62 17.01 -23.47
CA SER A 7 -6.50 18.34 -22.88
C SER A 7 -5.30 18.98 -23.58
N GLY A 8 -5.60 19.85 -24.55
CA GLY A 8 -4.56 20.56 -25.28
C GLY A 8 -3.80 21.43 -24.30
N VAL A 9 -2.57 21.05 -23.99
CA VAL A 9 -1.63 21.91 -23.31
C VAL A 9 -1.48 23.16 -24.15
N SER A 10 -1.69 24.35 -23.55
CA SER A 10 -1.51 25.63 -24.24
C SER A 10 -0.09 25.74 -24.80
N ALA A 11 0.08 26.45 -25.91
CA ALA A 11 1.42 26.70 -26.48
C ALA A 11 2.33 27.51 -25.53
N ASP A 12 1.72 28.17 -24.53
CA ASP A 12 2.40 29.02 -23.54
C ASP A 12 2.59 28.31 -22.18
N ALA A 13 2.16 27.02 -22.06
CA ALA A 13 2.28 26.28 -20.81
C ALA A 13 3.73 26.14 -20.36
N GLN A 14 3.98 26.45 -19.09
CA GLN A 14 5.28 26.33 -18.45
C GLN A 14 5.39 25.06 -17.65
N ARG A 15 6.62 24.57 -17.50
CA ARG A 15 6.94 23.36 -16.72
C ARG A 15 7.09 23.72 -15.25
N TYR A 16 6.25 23.12 -14.40
CA TYR A 16 6.32 23.22 -12.94
C TYR A 16 6.66 21.85 -12.34
N SER A 17 7.19 21.83 -11.12
CA SER A 17 7.44 20.60 -10.38
C SER A 17 7.35 20.80 -8.88
N THR A 18 6.88 19.77 -8.19
CA THR A 18 6.85 19.71 -6.73
C THR A 18 7.25 18.32 -6.24
N ILE A 19 7.56 18.18 -4.95
CA ILE A 19 7.98 16.92 -4.31
C ILE A 19 7.23 16.80 -2.99
N PHE A 20 6.61 15.62 -2.76
CA PHE A 20 5.98 15.23 -1.50
C PHE A 20 6.84 14.15 -0.83
N TYR A 21 6.97 14.21 0.50
CA TYR A 21 7.79 13.30 1.31
C TYR A 21 6.98 12.56 2.39
N ASP A 22 5.70 12.87 2.52
CA ASP A 22 4.82 12.50 3.63
C ASP A 22 3.74 11.48 3.25
N ALA A 23 3.85 10.90 2.05
CA ALA A 23 2.96 9.84 1.59
C ALA A 23 3.74 8.58 1.23
N PHE A 24 3.24 7.40 1.67
CA PHE A 24 3.76 6.05 1.34
C PHE A 24 5.23 5.81 1.72
N ASP A 25 5.78 6.56 2.68
CA ASP A 25 7.19 6.50 3.12
C ASP A 25 8.19 6.56 1.95
N THR A 26 7.84 7.35 0.93
CA THR A 26 8.63 7.50 -0.30
C THR A 26 8.64 8.95 -0.75
N VAL A 27 9.46 9.21 -1.77
CA VAL A 27 9.52 10.52 -2.43
C VAL A 27 8.66 10.49 -3.67
N THR A 28 7.63 11.33 -3.71
CA THR A 28 6.77 11.51 -4.89
C THR A 28 7.10 12.82 -5.56
N GLN A 29 7.68 12.77 -6.76
CA GLN A 29 7.92 13.96 -7.58
C GLN A 29 6.83 14.05 -8.65
N VAL A 30 6.22 15.24 -8.75
CA VAL A 30 5.25 15.57 -9.79
C VAL A 30 5.79 16.64 -10.70
N ILE A 31 5.65 16.44 -12.00
CA ILE A 31 6.00 17.40 -13.05
C ILE A 31 4.76 17.58 -13.91
N ALA A 32 4.34 18.83 -14.08
CA ALA A 32 3.22 19.17 -14.94
C ALA A 32 3.51 20.42 -15.78
N TYR A 33 2.78 20.56 -16.88
CA TYR A 33 2.78 21.74 -17.72
C TYR A 33 1.43 22.45 -17.55
N CYS A 34 1.46 23.65 -16.97
CA CYS A 34 0.29 24.44 -16.64
C CYS A 34 0.43 25.87 -17.18
N ASP A 35 -0.69 26.57 -17.38
CA ASP A 35 -0.70 27.92 -17.90
C ASP A 35 -0.25 28.94 -16.84
N SER A 36 -0.34 28.58 -15.55
CA SER A 36 0.14 29.43 -14.44
C SER A 36 0.61 28.60 -13.24
N GLU A 37 1.42 29.23 -12.38
CA GLU A 37 1.85 28.66 -11.10
C GLU A 37 0.66 28.47 -10.13
N GLU A 38 -0.33 29.36 -10.17
CA GLU A 38 -1.53 29.26 -9.35
C GLU A 38 -2.35 28.00 -9.70
N GLU A 39 -2.56 27.76 -11.00
CA GLU A 39 -3.23 26.54 -11.48
C GLU A 39 -2.47 25.28 -11.05
N PHE A 40 -1.14 25.26 -11.23
CA PHE A 40 -0.29 24.15 -10.79
C PHE A 40 -0.44 23.91 -9.29
N THR A 41 -0.38 24.96 -8.46
CA THR A 41 -0.49 24.86 -7.00
C THR A 41 -1.83 24.24 -6.58
N LEU A 42 -2.94 24.72 -7.14
CA LEU A 42 -4.27 24.17 -6.85
C LEU A 42 -4.40 22.70 -7.21
N GLN A 43 -3.86 22.29 -8.36
CA GLN A 43 -3.87 20.89 -8.78
C GLN A 43 -2.99 20.03 -7.86
N MET A 44 -1.85 20.53 -7.43
CA MET A 44 -0.93 19.80 -6.54
C MET A 44 -1.47 19.68 -5.13
N ASP A 45 -2.15 20.69 -4.61
CA ASP A 45 -2.82 20.62 -3.30
C ASP A 45 -3.92 19.54 -3.29
N ALA A 46 -4.72 19.47 -4.36
CA ALA A 46 -5.74 18.44 -4.51
C ALA A 46 -5.12 17.03 -4.66
N LEU A 47 -4.09 16.88 -5.48
CA LEU A 47 -3.36 15.63 -5.65
C LEU A 47 -2.71 15.15 -4.32
N HIS A 48 -2.11 16.08 -3.58
CA HIS A 48 -1.49 15.78 -2.29
C HIS A 48 -2.52 15.30 -1.27
N ALA A 49 -3.68 15.95 -1.22
CA ALA A 49 -4.78 15.51 -0.35
C ALA A 49 -5.25 14.08 -0.69
N ASP A 50 -5.39 13.76 -1.98
CA ASP A 50 -5.73 12.40 -2.43
C ASP A 50 -4.63 11.38 -2.07
N LEU A 51 -3.35 11.72 -2.26
CA LEU A 51 -2.23 10.85 -1.89
C LEU A 51 -2.23 10.54 -0.38
N LEU A 52 -2.50 11.53 0.47
CA LEU A 52 -2.58 11.34 1.91
C LEU A 52 -3.81 10.50 2.33
N GLU A 53 -4.91 10.61 1.60
CA GLU A 53 -6.08 9.75 1.82
C GLU A 53 -5.76 8.29 1.51
N TYR A 54 -5.20 8.01 0.32
CA TYR A 54 -4.77 6.66 -0.07
C TYR A 54 -3.69 6.11 0.86
N HIS A 55 -2.75 6.96 1.31
CA HIS A 55 -1.72 6.58 2.27
C HIS A 55 -2.33 6.02 3.56
N ARG A 56 -3.35 6.67 4.11
CA ARG A 56 -4.04 6.22 5.33
C ARG A 56 -4.89 4.98 5.10
N LEU A 57 -5.60 4.91 3.97
CA LEU A 57 -6.47 3.77 3.64
C LEU A 57 -5.70 2.48 3.39
N TYR A 58 -4.53 2.57 2.77
CA TYR A 58 -3.72 1.40 2.39
C TYR A 58 -2.65 1.03 3.43
N ASP A 59 -2.59 1.76 4.55
CA ASP A 59 -1.64 1.47 5.62
C ASP A 59 -1.95 0.14 6.31
N ILE A 60 -0.91 -0.70 6.46
CA ILE A 60 -0.95 -2.00 7.14
C ILE A 60 -0.30 -1.94 8.53
N TYR A 61 0.27 -0.81 8.94
CA TYR A 61 1.05 -0.65 10.16
C TYR A 61 0.41 0.27 11.20
N ASN A 62 -0.20 1.39 10.76
CA ASN A 62 -0.68 2.42 11.67
C ASN A 62 -2.20 2.53 11.69
N ASP A 63 -2.72 2.89 12.87
CA ASP A 63 -4.11 3.28 13.04
C ASP A 63 -4.25 4.80 12.86
N TYR A 64 -5.37 5.23 12.29
CA TYR A 64 -5.73 6.62 12.11
C TYR A 64 -7.13 6.84 12.67
N ASP A 65 -7.31 7.91 13.44
CA ASP A 65 -8.60 8.20 14.08
C ASP A 65 -9.71 8.34 13.04
N GLY A 66 -10.76 7.53 13.21
CA GLY A 66 -11.92 7.50 12.30
C GLY A 66 -11.68 6.86 10.93
N VAL A 67 -10.52 6.25 10.67
CA VAL A 67 -10.19 5.60 9.39
C VAL A 67 -10.16 4.08 9.54
N VAL A 68 -10.97 3.40 8.75
CA VAL A 68 -10.87 1.95 8.54
C VAL A 68 -9.93 1.71 7.36
N ASN A 69 -8.81 1.03 7.61
CA ASN A 69 -7.75 0.81 6.62
C ASN A 69 -7.40 -0.69 6.47
N VAL A 70 -6.37 -0.99 5.68
CA VAL A 70 -5.92 -2.39 5.48
C VAL A 70 -5.44 -3.02 6.78
N LYS A 71 -4.80 -2.25 7.70
CA LYS A 71 -4.47 -2.74 9.04
C LYS A 71 -5.71 -3.20 9.80
N THR A 72 -6.80 -2.42 9.76
CA THR A 72 -8.06 -2.80 10.42
C THR A 72 -8.59 -4.14 9.87
N ILE A 73 -8.47 -4.39 8.56
CA ILE A 73 -8.85 -5.67 7.96
C ILE A 73 -7.96 -6.80 8.51
N ASN A 74 -6.65 -6.60 8.54
CA ASN A 74 -5.69 -7.58 9.06
C ASN A 74 -5.94 -7.92 10.53
N ASP A 75 -6.19 -6.92 11.37
CA ASP A 75 -6.45 -7.09 12.80
C ASP A 75 -7.77 -7.83 13.09
N ASN A 76 -8.70 -7.87 12.12
CA ASN A 76 -9.97 -8.59 12.19
C ASN A 76 -9.97 -9.93 11.43
N ALA A 77 -8.81 -10.43 11.01
CA ALA A 77 -8.69 -11.72 10.35
C ALA A 77 -9.26 -12.85 11.23
N GLY A 78 -10.12 -13.70 10.68
CA GLY A 78 -10.80 -14.77 11.38
C GLY A 78 -11.87 -14.33 12.38
N VAL A 79 -12.09 -13.02 12.60
CA VAL A 79 -13.02 -12.50 13.60
C VAL A 79 -14.37 -12.11 12.98
N ALA A 80 -14.38 -11.12 12.10
CA ALA A 80 -15.61 -10.61 11.48
C ALA A 80 -15.33 -9.83 10.20
N PRO A 81 -16.31 -9.71 9.29
CA PRO A 81 -16.25 -8.81 8.15
C PRO A 81 -16.10 -7.34 8.60
N VAL A 82 -15.24 -6.60 7.93
CA VAL A 82 -14.96 -5.18 8.17
C VAL A 82 -15.58 -4.37 7.04
N GLN A 83 -16.39 -3.36 7.39
CA GLN A 83 -16.91 -2.40 6.41
C GLN A 83 -15.81 -1.43 6.02
N VAL A 84 -15.62 -1.23 4.71
CA VAL A 84 -14.49 -0.48 4.17
C VAL A 84 -14.91 0.58 3.15
N ASP A 85 -14.02 1.51 2.85
CA ASP A 85 -14.17 2.50 1.80
C ASP A 85 -14.14 1.85 0.40
N ASP A 86 -14.84 2.46 -0.58
CA ASP A 86 -14.86 1.99 -1.98
C ASP A 86 -13.47 1.96 -2.61
N LYS A 87 -12.56 2.83 -2.19
CA LYS A 87 -11.17 2.83 -2.66
C LYS A 87 -10.42 1.56 -2.23
N ILE A 88 -10.70 1.04 -1.03
CA ILE A 88 -10.15 -0.24 -0.57
C ILE A 88 -10.77 -1.39 -1.36
N LEU A 89 -12.09 -1.40 -1.57
CA LEU A 89 -12.75 -2.43 -2.37
C LEU A 89 -12.16 -2.50 -3.78
N GLY A 90 -12.11 -1.38 -4.48
CA GLY A 90 -11.56 -1.34 -5.83
C GLY A 90 -10.10 -1.79 -5.93
N MET A 91 -9.27 -1.46 -4.92
CA MET A 91 -7.89 -1.95 -4.83
C MET A 91 -7.83 -3.46 -4.65
N LEU A 92 -8.64 -4.04 -3.75
CA LEU A 92 -8.66 -5.48 -3.49
C LEU A 92 -9.21 -6.29 -4.67
N GLU A 93 -10.23 -5.78 -5.35
CA GLU A 93 -10.77 -6.38 -6.58
C GLU A 93 -9.71 -6.40 -7.70
N LEU A 94 -9.04 -5.26 -7.91
CA LEU A 94 -7.93 -5.18 -8.86
C LEU A 94 -6.82 -6.17 -8.50
N ALA A 95 -6.47 -6.29 -7.23
CA ALA A 95 -5.45 -7.22 -6.77
C ALA A 95 -5.82 -8.68 -7.03
N ARG A 96 -7.09 -9.08 -6.84
CA ARG A 96 -7.60 -10.41 -7.21
C ARG A 96 -7.51 -10.65 -8.71
N GLN A 97 -7.94 -9.67 -9.51
CA GLN A 97 -7.81 -9.76 -10.96
C GLN A 97 -6.35 -9.90 -11.41
N MET A 98 -5.43 -9.19 -10.76
CA MET A 98 -4.00 -9.30 -11.05
C MET A 98 -3.42 -10.64 -10.59
N TYR A 99 -3.88 -11.20 -9.47
CA TYR A 99 -3.53 -12.55 -9.06
C TYR A 99 -3.85 -13.56 -10.16
N ASP A 100 -5.08 -13.55 -10.67
CA ASP A 100 -5.53 -14.44 -11.74
C ASP A 100 -4.73 -14.21 -13.03
N THR A 101 -4.60 -12.97 -13.46
CA THR A 101 -3.90 -12.58 -14.70
C THR A 101 -2.42 -12.97 -14.68
N THR A 102 -1.78 -12.90 -13.52
CA THR A 102 -0.36 -13.22 -13.34
C THR A 102 -0.13 -14.67 -12.96
N ASN A 103 -1.19 -15.48 -12.89
CA ASN A 103 -1.14 -16.86 -12.44
C ASN A 103 -0.50 -17.00 -11.04
N GLY A 104 -0.96 -16.17 -10.11
CA GLY A 104 -0.55 -16.16 -8.71
C GLY A 104 0.78 -15.44 -8.41
N LYS A 105 1.46 -14.84 -9.41
CA LYS A 105 2.75 -14.18 -9.19
C LYS A 105 2.61 -12.83 -8.47
N LEU A 106 1.47 -12.16 -8.58
CA LEU A 106 1.10 -11.03 -7.76
C LEU A 106 0.08 -11.53 -6.74
N ASN A 107 0.44 -11.52 -5.48
CA ASN A 107 -0.42 -12.01 -4.39
C ASN A 107 -0.32 -11.07 -3.18
N ILE A 108 -1.39 -10.32 -2.92
CA ILE A 108 -1.46 -9.43 -1.75
C ILE A 108 -1.71 -10.19 -0.42
N ALA A 109 -2.05 -11.48 -0.47
CA ALA A 109 -2.23 -12.32 0.72
C ALA A 109 -0.90 -12.80 1.32
N MET A 110 0.23 -12.31 0.85
CA MET A 110 1.56 -12.71 1.34
C MET A 110 2.02 -12.00 2.61
N GLY A 111 1.16 -11.22 3.25
CA GLY A 111 1.51 -10.43 4.43
C GLY A 111 2.10 -11.25 5.57
N SER A 112 1.62 -12.47 5.81
CA SER A 112 2.14 -13.36 6.85
C SER A 112 3.62 -13.71 6.64
N VAL A 113 4.04 -13.97 5.40
CA VAL A 113 5.44 -14.23 5.02
C VAL A 113 6.26 -12.94 5.02
N LEU A 114 5.70 -11.86 4.45
CA LEU A 114 6.41 -10.59 4.32
C LEU A 114 6.68 -9.93 5.68
N ARG A 115 5.82 -10.15 6.68
CA ARG A 115 6.04 -9.70 8.06
C ARG A 115 7.30 -10.30 8.65
N ILE A 116 7.56 -11.60 8.45
CA ILE A 116 8.78 -12.26 8.94
C ILE A 116 10.02 -11.59 8.33
N TRP A 117 10.02 -11.36 7.01
CA TRP A 117 11.12 -10.67 6.33
C TRP A 117 11.30 -9.23 6.82
N HIS A 118 10.18 -8.55 7.12
CA HIS A 118 10.19 -7.21 7.66
C HIS A 118 10.88 -7.15 9.03
N ASP A 119 10.50 -8.05 9.94
CA ASP A 119 11.05 -8.12 11.29
C ASP A 119 12.57 -8.41 11.27
N TYR A 120 13.00 -9.33 10.39
CA TYR A 120 14.43 -9.63 10.22
C TYR A 120 15.22 -8.48 9.62
N ARG A 121 14.63 -7.73 8.70
CA ARG A 121 15.23 -6.52 8.12
C ARG A 121 15.37 -5.42 9.18
N GLU A 122 14.34 -5.15 9.96
CA GLU A 122 14.41 -4.15 11.04
C GLU A 122 15.47 -4.53 12.09
N ALA A 123 15.54 -5.82 12.46
CA ALA A 123 16.57 -6.31 13.34
C ALA A 123 17.99 -6.13 12.75
N ALA A 124 18.15 -6.35 11.44
CA ALA A 124 19.42 -6.16 10.77
C ALA A 124 19.82 -4.68 10.68
N GLU A 125 18.88 -3.78 10.44
CA GLU A 125 19.12 -2.33 10.44
C GLU A 125 19.52 -1.79 11.81
N ALA A 126 19.06 -2.43 12.89
CA ALA A 126 19.44 -2.09 14.26
C ALA A 126 20.83 -2.63 14.68
N ASN A 127 21.39 -3.60 13.95
CA ASN A 127 22.67 -4.18 14.25
C ASN A 127 23.82 -3.23 13.89
N THR A 128 24.79 -3.10 14.78
CA THR A 128 26.03 -2.35 14.55
C THR A 128 27.08 -3.14 13.76
N ASN A 129 26.92 -4.46 13.67
CA ASN A 129 27.83 -5.38 13.01
C ASN A 129 27.01 -6.27 12.04
N GLU A 130 27.29 -6.19 10.75
CA GLU A 130 26.62 -6.98 9.72
C GLU A 130 26.75 -8.50 9.91
N ALA A 131 27.77 -8.96 10.62
CA ALA A 131 27.96 -10.38 10.92
C ALA A 131 26.90 -10.96 11.88
N ASP A 132 26.18 -10.08 12.59
CA ASP A 132 25.09 -10.47 13.51
C ASP A 132 23.73 -10.58 12.80
N ASN A 133 23.66 -10.22 11.52
CA ASN A 133 22.45 -10.31 10.73
C ASN A 133 22.07 -11.78 10.49
N LYS A 134 20.78 -12.08 10.66
CA LYS A 134 20.22 -13.41 10.47
C LYS A 134 19.23 -13.42 9.34
N LEU A 135 19.04 -14.59 8.75
CA LEU A 135 17.95 -14.86 7.81
C LEU A 135 16.84 -15.61 8.56
N PRO A 136 15.58 -15.45 8.11
CA PRO A 136 14.47 -16.25 8.64
C PRO A 136 14.72 -17.74 8.46
N GLU A 137 14.30 -18.53 9.44
CA GLU A 137 14.30 -19.98 9.32
C GLU A 137 13.29 -20.43 8.28
N GLN A 138 13.67 -21.40 7.43
CA GLN A 138 12.81 -21.90 6.34
C GLN A 138 11.50 -22.46 6.88
N GLU A 139 11.52 -23.13 8.03
CA GLU A 139 10.32 -23.68 8.66
C GLU A 139 9.30 -22.60 9.05
N ALA A 140 9.76 -21.45 9.52
CA ALA A 140 8.91 -20.30 9.83
C ALA A 140 8.26 -19.72 8.56
N LEU A 141 9.03 -19.59 7.48
CA LEU A 141 8.53 -19.14 6.18
C LEU A 141 7.51 -20.12 5.59
N ASP A 142 7.78 -21.41 5.67
CA ASP A 142 6.87 -22.47 5.17
C ASP A 142 5.57 -22.53 5.99
N ALA A 143 5.64 -22.28 7.29
CA ALA A 143 4.46 -22.17 8.15
C ALA A 143 3.61 -20.95 7.76
N ALA A 144 4.20 -19.78 7.62
CA ALA A 144 3.51 -18.56 7.23
C ALA A 144 2.92 -18.64 5.81
N ALA A 145 3.59 -19.33 4.88
CA ALA A 145 3.13 -19.49 3.51
C ALA A 145 1.79 -20.25 3.40
N ARG A 146 1.41 -21.04 4.42
CA ARG A 146 0.12 -21.75 4.45
C ARG A 146 -1.07 -20.79 4.58
N HIS A 147 -0.83 -19.57 5.06
CA HIS A 147 -1.82 -18.51 5.26
C HIS A 147 -1.86 -17.48 4.13
N CYS A 148 -1.26 -17.82 2.96
CA CYS A 148 -1.16 -16.93 1.80
C CYS A 148 -2.14 -17.26 0.67
N ASP A 149 -3.18 -18.05 0.95
CA ASP A 149 -4.21 -18.40 -0.04
C ASP A 149 -5.19 -17.25 -0.23
N ILE A 150 -5.16 -16.61 -1.42
CA ILE A 150 -6.03 -15.49 -1.77
C ILE A 150 -7.53 -15.86 -1.73
N SER A 151 -7.90 -17.13 -1.78
CA SER A 151 -9.29 -17.58 -1.68
C SER A 151 -9.90 -17.29 -0.31
N ASN A 152 -9.09 -17.08 0.72
CA ASN A 152 -9.51 -16.67 2.06
C ASN A 152 -9.87 -15.17 2.16
N LEU A 153 -9.60 -14.38 1.12
CA LEU A 153 -10.07 -13.00 1.00
C LEU A 153 -11.49 -12.98 0.44
N VAL A 154 -12.46 -12.73 1.30
CA VAL A 154 -13.88 -12.62 0.95
C VAL A 154 -14.25 -11.14 0.82
N ILE A 155 -14.77 -10.75 -0.35
CA ILE A 155 -15.23 -9.38 -0.64
C ILE A 155 -16.73 -9.44 -0.91
N ASP A 156 -17.53 -8.65 -0.19
CA ASP A 156 -18.95 -8.41 -0.46
C ASP A 156 -19.12 -6.96 -0.91
N GLU A 157 -19.26 -6.76 -2.22
CA GLU A 157 -19.44 -5.44 -2.84
C GLU A 157 -20.75 -4.78 -2.39
N ASN A 158 -21.83 -5.56 -2.21
CA ASN A 158 -23.13 -5.01 -1.83
C ASN A 158 -23.14 -4.51 -0.38
N ALA A 159 -22.54 -5.28 0.52
CA ALA A 159 -22.38 -4.90 1.92
C ALA A 159 -21.18 -3.96 2.14
N ARG A 160 -20.30 -3.81 1.16
CA ARG A 160 -19.04 -3.07 1.24
C ARG A 160 -18.16 -3.59 2.38
N THR A 161 -18.06 -4.91 2.49
CA THR A 161 -17.29 -5.55 3.56
C THR A 161 -16.18 -6.45 2.99
N VAL A 162 -15.12 -6.57 3.78
CA VAL A 162 -13.98 -7.44 3.53
C VAL A 162 -13.77 -8.35 4.74
N TYR A 163 -13.54 -9.62 4.51
CA TYR A 163 -13.28 -10.61 5.55
C TYR A 163 -12.14 -11.53 5.14
N LEU A 164 -11.16 -11.69 6.03
CA LEU A 164 -10.12 -12.71 5.93
C LEU A 164 -10.59 -13.93 6.72
N SER A 165 -10.92 -15.03 6.03
CA SER A 165 -11.47 -16.23 6.69
C SER A 165 -10.42 -17.06 7.43
N ASP A 166 -9.15 -16.89 7.09
CA ASP A 166 -8.01 -17.48 7.82
C ASP A 166 -7.51 -16.46 8.86
N PRO A 167 -7.52 -16.80 10.17
CA PRO A 167 -7.11 -15.88 11.24
C PRO A 167 -5.64 -15.49 11.22
N ASP A 168 -4.79 -16.28 10.57
CA ASP A 168 -3.36 -16.02 10.45
C ASP A 168 -2.98 -15.39 9.10
N MET A 169 -3.96 -15.15 8.21
CA MET A 169 -3.77 -14.42 6.97
C MET A 169 -3.56 -12.93 7.23
N SER A 170 -2.70 -12.32 6.45
CA SER A 170 -2.50 -10.87 6.42
C SER A 170 -2.34 -10.37 5.00
N LEU A 171 -2.95 -9.23 4.69
CA LEU A 171 -2.77 -8.52 3.44
C LEU A 171 -1.51 -7.64 3.51
N ASP A 172 -0.76 -7.62 2.41
CA ASP A 172 0.31 -6.65 2.19
C ASP A 172 0.18 -6.10 0.77
N VAL A 173 -0.01 -4.80 0.69
CA VAL A 173 -0.24 -4.08 -0.58
C VAL A 173 1.02 -3.42 -1.12
N GLY A 174 2.19 -3.85 -0.65
CA GLY A 174 3.49 -3.46 -1.18
C GLY A 174 4.01 -2.12 -0.66
N ARG A 175 3.57 -1.66 0.50
CA ARG A 175 4.14 -0.49 1.15
C ARG A 175 5.56 -0.80 1.64
N LEU A 176 6.56 -0.25 0.97
CA LEU A 176 7.94 -0.26 1.46
C LEU A 176 8.06 0.80 2.57
N ARG A 177 8.07 0.35 3.83
CA ARG A 177 8.48 1.21 4.93
C ARG A 177 9.97 1.51 4.76
N ARG A 178 10.30 2.78 4.55
CA ARG A 178 11.67 3.26 4.70
C ARG A 178 11.97 3.19 6.20
N GLY A 179 12.92 2.38 6.60
CA GLY A 179 13.43 2.41 7.97
C GLY A 179 13.76 3.86 8.32
N ASP A 180 13.37 4.30 9.51
CA ASP A 180 13.74 5.62 10.03
C ASP A 180 15.27 5.69 9.99
N GLY A 181 15.80 6.20 8.88
CA GLY A 181 17.21 6.46 8.71
C GLY A 181 17.58 7.45 9.80
N GLY A 182 18.09 6.92 10.90
CA GLY A 182 18.63 7.72 11.96
C GLY A 182 19.52 8.78 11.35
N THR A 183 19.22 10.03 11.64
CA THR A 183 20.10 11.16 11.42
C THR A 183 21.38 10.90 12.21
N GLY A 184 22.29 10.13 11.60
CA GLY A 184 23.63 9.86 12.10
C GLY A 184 24.61 10.67 11.26
N ARG A 185 24.89 11.88 11.70
CA ARG A 185 26.09 12.73 11.57
C ARG A 185 26.92 12.63 10.28
#